data_1525f57012560ab18bfc4b9f6559c8ee
#
_entry.id   1525f57012560ab18bfc4b9f6559c8ee
#
_cell.length_a   1.000
_cell.length_b   1.000
_cell.length_c   1.000
_cell.angle_alpha   90.00
_cell.angle_beta   90.00
_cell.angle_gamma   90.00
#
_symmetry.space_group_name_H-M   'P 1'
#
loop_
_entity.id
_entity.type
_entity.pdbx_description
1 polymer ?
#
loop_
_entity_poly.entity_id
_entity_poly.type
_entity_poly.pdbx_seq_one_letter_code
_entity_poly.pdbx_strand_id
1 'polypeptide(L)'
;DSMDFRVNTFTHILEGYKVADKMKAHGVAGSTFSDWWAYKFEVNDAIPYNAALMQQQGVLVCLNSDDAEMGRRLNQEAAQAIKYGGMTEEEAWKLVTLNPAKILHLDQRMGSIKAGKDADLVLWSNHPLSIYSKAEKTLIEGVTYFDSVRDQKMRTSIQSERNTLIDMMLKEKNKGMKTQPI
;
A
#
# COMPACT_ATOMS: atom_id res chain seq x y z
N ASP A 1 -0.65 2.93 -30.06
CA ASP A 1 -0.27 2.30 -31.33
C ASP A 1 -0.31 3.29 -32.50
N SER A 2 -1.42 4.07 -32.67
CA SER A 2 -1.53 5.02 -33.78
C SER A 2 -0.52 6.18 -33.72
N MET A 3 0.05 6.47 -32.56
CA MET A 3 1.03 7.54 -32.33
C MET A 3 2.48 7.03 -32.27
N ASP A 4 2.69 5.76 -32.54
CA ASP A 4 4.00 5.08 -32.58
C ASP A 4 4.83 5.23 -31.28
N PHE A 5 4.17 5.21 -30.12
CA PHE A 5 4.83 5.10 -28.82
C PHE A 5 4.15 4.06 -27.94
N ARG A 6 4.90 3.54 -26.96
CA ARG A 6 4.39 2.60 -25.97
C ARG A 6 4.14 3.27 -24.63
N VAL A 7 2.97 3.07 -24.10
CA VAL A 7 2.63 3.44 -22.73
C VAL A 7 3.14 2.33 -21.80
N ASN A 8 3.87 2.71 -20.74
CA ASN A 8 4.42 1.73 -19.79
C ASN A 8 3.33 1.15 -18.87
N THR A 9 2.47 2.02 -18.34
CA THR A 9 1.38 1.61 -17.44
C THR A 9 0.19 2.54 -17.51
N PHE A 10 -1.00 1.99 -17.36
CA PHE A 10 -2.21 2.75 -17.06
C PHE A 10 -2.45 2.71 -15.55
N THR A 11 -2.54 3.90 -14.94
CA THR A 11 -2.87 4.06 -13.53
C THR A 11 -4.37 4.32 -13.38
N HIS A 12 -4.96 3.91 -12.26
CA HIS A 12 -6.40 4.00 -11.99
C HIS A 12 -7.25 3.23 -13.01
N ILE A 13 -6.72 2.11 -13.53
CA ILE A 13 -7.46 1.33 -14.52
C ILE A 13 -8.46 0.39 -13.86
N LEU A 14 -9.59 0.94 -13.43
CA LEU A 14 -10.65 0.24 -12.68
C LEU A 14 -11.42 -0.78 -13.53
N GLU A 15 -11.42 -0.59 -14.85
CA GLU A 15 -12.13 -1.44 -15.81
C GLU A 15 -11.18 -2.15 -16.79
N GLY A 16 -9.92 -2.35 -16.40
CA GLY A 16 -8.90 -2.97 -17.23
C GLY A 16 -9.29 -4.36 -17.70
N TYR A 17 -10.10 -5.09 -16.93
CA TYR A 17 -10.64 -6.39 -17.32
C TYR A 17 -11.41 -6.37 -18.65
N LYS A 18 -12.04 -5.23 -19.02
CA LYS A 18 -12.78 -5.09 -20.28
C LYS A 18 -11.88 -5.05 -21.52
N VAL A 19 -10.62 -4.69 -21.36
CA VAL A 19 -9.65 -4.47 -22.44
C VAL A 19 -8.30 -5.15 -22.17
N ALA A 20 -8.28 -6.14 -21.30
CA ALA A 20 -7.06 -6.81 -20.86
C ALA A 20 -6.30 -7.50 -22.02
N ASP A 21 -7.00 -8.02 -23.01
CA ASP A 21 -6.43 -8.56 -24.23
C ASP A 21 -5.66 -7.50 -25.05
N LYS A 22 -6.23 -6.32 -25.19
CA LYS A 22 -5.61 -5.17 -25.88
C LYS A 22 -4.42 -4.63 -25.08
N MET A 23 -4.56 -4.55 -23.75
CA MET A 23 -3.46 -4.16 -22.86
C MET A 23 -2.29 -5.13 -23.00
N LYS A 24 -2.58 -6.45 -23.03
CA LYS A 24 -1.55 -7.47 -23.24
C LYS A 24 -0.88 -7.34 -24.60
N ALA A 25 -1.66 -7.15 -25.67
CA ALA A 25 -1.15 -7.00 -27.03
C ALA A 25 -0.25 -5.77 -27.17
N HIS A 26 -0.61 -4.65 -26.52
CA HIS A 26 0.21 -3.42 -26.47
C HIS A 26 1.46 -3.59 -25.59
N GLY A 27 1.41 -4.45 -24.58
CA GLY A 27 2.47 -4.64 -23.59
C GLY A 27 2.43 -3.63 -22.44
N VAL A 28 1.28 -2.96 -22.23
CA VAL A 28 1.09 -2.00 -21.14
C VAL A 28 0.75 -2.73 -19.83
N ALA A 29 1.31 -2.24 -18.73
CA ALA A 29 0.96 -2.67 -17.39
C ALA A 29 -0.30 -1.97 -16.86
N GLY A 30 -0.92 -2.51 -15.81
CA GLY A 30 -2.05 -1.91 -15.12
C GLY A 30 -1.77 -1.66 -13.66
N SER A 31 -2.09 -0.47 -13.16
CA SER A 31 -2.13 -0.15 -11.74
C SER A 31 -3.57 0.15 -11.34
N THR A 32 -4.13 -0.66 -10.46
CA THR A 32 -5.55 -0.63 -10.09
C THR A 32 -5.75 -0.65 -8.58
N PHE A 33 -7.00 -0.64 -8.15
CA PHE A 33 -7.41 -0.70 -6.74
C PHE A 33 -8.21 -1.97 -6.48
N SER A 34 -8.28 -2.41 -5.23
CA SER A 34 -9.17 -3.50 -4.83
C SER A 34 -10.45 -3.06 -4.13
N ASP A 35 -10.54 -1.83 -3.63
CA ASP A 35 -11.65 -1.37 -2.78
C ASP A 35 -12.59 -0.33 -3.41
N TRP A 36 -12.22 0.26 -4.55
CA TRP A 36 -12.96 1.36 -5.16
C TRP A 36 -14.02 0.86 -6.15
N TRP A 37 -15.13 0.33 -5.69
CA TRP A 37 -16.21 -0.20 -6.54
C TRP A 37 -17.58 0.41 -6.19
N ALA A 38 -18.32 0.76 -7.23
CA ALA A 38 -19.74 1.11 -7.19
C ALA A 38 -20.18 2.23 -6.21
N TYR A 39 -19.27 3.05 -5.70
CA TYR A 39 -19.65 4.14 -4.77
C TYR A 39 -19.93 5.47 -5.48
N LYS A 40 -19.56 5.62 -6.75
CA LYS A 40 -19.89 6.76 -7.62
C LYS A 40 -19.98 6.31 -9.08
N PHE A 41 -20.56 7.15 -9.94
CA PHE A 41 -20.83 6.78 -11.34
C PHE A 41 -19.58 6.32 -12.10
N GLU A 42 -18.45 7.01 -11.97
CA GLU A 42 -17.22 6.69 -12.70
C GLU A 42 -16.56 5.36 -12.28
N VAL A 43 -16.99 4.76 -11.18
CA VAL A 43 -16.52 3.45 -10.72
C VAL A 43 -17.65 2.41 -10.67
N ASN A 44 -18.74 2.67 -11.39
CA ASN A 44 -19.90 1.77 -11.42
C ASN A 44 -19.54 0.38 -11.94
N ASP A 45 -18.66 0.30 -12.92
CA ASP A 45 -18.22 -0.94 -13.54
C ASP A 45 -16.90 -1.47 -12.96
N ALA A 46 -16.36 -0.83 -11.93
CA ALA A 46 -15.23 -1.36 -11.18
C ALA A 46 -15.65 -2.60 -10.40
N ILE A 47 -14.84 -3.64 -10.45
CA ILE A 47 -15.14 -4.94 -9.83
C ILE A 47 -13.94 -5.47 -9.05
N PRO A 48 -14.16 -6.24 -7.97
CA PRO A 48 -13.08 -6.80 -7.15
C PRO A 48 -12.21 -7.84 -7.87
N TYR A 49 -12.64 -8.32 -9.02
CA TYR A 49 -11.94 -9.33 -9.84
C TYR A 49 -10.94 -8.70 -10.82
N ASN A 50 -10.94 -7.36 -10.99
CA ASN A 50 -10.24 -6.66 -12.05
C ASN A 50 -8.75 -7.04 -12.15
N ALA A 51 -8.02 -6.99 -11.03
CA ALA A 51 -6.59 -7.33 -11.02
C ALA A 51 -6.35 -8.78 -11.44
N ALA A 52 -7.16 -9.72 -10.95
CA ALA A 52 -7.03 -11.13 -11.28
C ALA A 52 -7.34 -11.40 -12.75
N LEU A 53 -8.39 -10.80 -13.30
CA LEU A 53 -8.76 -10.97 -14.71
C LEU A 53 -7.69 -10.41 -15.66
N MET A 54 -7.15 -9.24 -15.36
CA MET A 54 -6.03 -8.69 -16.13
C MET A 54 -4.79 -9.60 -16.06
N GLN A 55 -4.44 -10.08 -14.86
CA GLN A 55 -3.31 -10.98 -14.68
C GLN A 55 -3.49 -12.31 -15.43
N GLN A 56 -4.69 -12.89 -15.41
CA GLN A 56 -5.03 -14.11 -16.17
C GLN A 56 -4.84 -13.93 -17.68
N GLN A 57 -5.07 -12.72 -18.20
CA GLN A 57 -4.77 -12.38 -19.60
C GLN A 57 -3.27 -12.11 -19.84
N GLY A 58 -2.45 -12.16 -18.80
CA GLY A 58 -1.00 -11.95 -18.87
C GLY A 58 -0.57 -10.49 -18.88
N VAL A 59 -1.42 -9.58 -18.42
CA VAL A 59 -1.04 -8.18 -18.13
C VAL A 59 -0.23 -8.15 -16.84
N LEU A 60 0.85 -7.35 -16.80
CA LEU A 60 1.56 -7.07 -15.55
C LEU A 60 0.70 -6.09 -14.73
N VAL A 61 0.24 -6.53 -13.55
CA VAL A 61 -0.67 -5.73 -12.71
C VAL A 61 -0.03 -5.44 -11.36
N CYS A 62 -0.26 -4.23 -10.85
CA CYS A 62 -0.01 -3.89 -9.45
C CYS A 62 -1.23 -3.23 -8.83
N LEU A 63 -1.24 -3.18 -7.50
CA LEU A 63 -2.24 -2.46 -6.71
C LEU A 63 -1.65 -1.18 -6.15
N ASN A 64 -2.48 -0.15 -6.11
CA ASN A 64 -2.25 1.08 -5.36
C ASN A 64 -3.53 1.43 -4.58
N SER A 65 -3.48 2.42 -3.68
CA SER A 65 -4.60 2.72 -2.81
C SER A 65 -5.33 4.01 -3.17
N ASP A 66 -4.65 4.98 -3.74
CA ASP A 66 -5.13 6.35 -3.95
C ASP A 66 -5.71 7.01 -2.67
N ASP A 67 -5.33 6.48 -1.51
CA ASP A 67 -5.83 6.91 -0.21
C ASP A 67 -4.79 6.67 0.89
N ALA A 68 -4.63 7.63 1.82
CA ALA A 68 -3.61 7.56 2.87
C ALA A 68 -3.89 6.45 3.90
N GLU A 69 -5.15 6.15 4.18
CA GLU A 69 -5.52 5.08 5.12
C GLU A 69 -5.40 3.71 4.46
N MET A 70 -5.85 3.57 3.22
CA MET A 70 -5.71 2.32 2.45
C MET A 70 -4.26 2.03 2.12
N GLY A 71 -3.43 3.06 1.87
CA GLY A 71 -2.00 2.92 1.62
C GLY A 71 -1.24 2.19 2.73
N ARG A 72 -1.73 2.26 3.97
CA ARG A 72 -1.19 1.51 5.10
C ARG A 72 -1.55 0.03 5.09
N ARG A 73 -2.49 -0.39 4.23
CA ARG A 73 -3.10 -1.72 4.20
C ARG A 73 -2.99 -2.41 2.85
N LEU A 74 -1.99 -2.05 2.03
CA LEU A 74 -1.78 -2.65 0.72
C LEU A 74 -1.65 -4.18 0.76
N ASN A 75 -1.16 -4.73 1.86
CA ASN A 75 -1.14 -6.17 2.10
C ASN A 75 -2.56 -6.77 2.14
N GLN A 76 -3.54 -6.04 2.70
CA GLN A 76 -4.93 -6.47 2.75
C GLN A 76 -5.60 -6.31 1.38
N GLU A 77 -5.26 -5.27 0.64
CA GLU A 77 -5.69 -5.10 -0.75
C GLU A 77 -5.22 -6.24 -1.64
N ALA A 78 -3.96 -6.66 -1.49
CA ALA A 78 -3.45 -7.85 -2.17
C ALA A 78 -4.23 -9.13 -1.81
N ALA A 79 -4.60 -9.30 -0.53
CA ALA A 79 -5.38 -10.44 -0.07
C ALA A 79 -6.78 -10.51 -0.70
N GLN A 80 -7.37 -9.39 -1.08
CA GLN A 80 -8.65 -9.37 -1.78
C GLN A 80 -8.58 -10.04 -3.17
N ALA A 81 -7.45 -9.94 -3.85
CA ALA A 81 -7.25 -10.62 -5.13
C ALA A 81 -7.29 -12.17 -4.98
N ILE A 82 -6.91 -12.71 -3.83
CA ILE A 82 -7.10 -14.13 -3.50
C ILE A 82 -8.57 -14.41 -3.26
N LYS A 83 -9.19 -13.64 -2.38
CA LYS A 83 -10.58 -13.87 -1.94
C LYS A 83 -11.58 -13.80 -3.09
N TYR A 84 -11.46 -12.80 -3.94
CA TYR A 84 -12.40 -12.55 -5.04
C TYR A 84 -11.91 -13.16 -6.36
N GLY A 85 -10.64 -13.03 -6.68
CA GLY A 85 -10.08 -13.44 -7.98
C GLY A 85 -9.47 -14.84 -8.03
N GLY A 86 -9.35 -15.51 -6.88
CA GLY A 86 -8.75 -16.86 -6.81
C GLY A 86 -7.26 -16.88 -7.13
N MET A 87 -6.56 -15.77 -7.00
CA MET A 87 -5.10 -15.71 -7.18
C MET A 87 -4.39 -16.55 -6.10
N THR A 88 -3.21 -17.07 -6.42
CA THR A 88 -2.34 -17.66 -5.42
C THR A 88 -1.79 -16.59 -4.47
N GLU A 89 -1.42 -16.96 -3.25
CA GLU A 89 -0.82 -16.04 -2.28
C GLU A 89 0.46 -15.38 -2.84
N GLU A 90 1.28 -16.15 -3.55
CA GLU A 90 2.49 -15.64 -4.18
C GLU A 90 2.18 -14.56 -5.23
N GLU A 91 1.24 -14.81 -6.13
CA GLU A 91 0.88 -13.84 -7.17
C GLU A 91 0.19 -12.60 -6.57
N ALA A 92 -0.67 -12.78 -5.58
CA ALA A 92 -1.30 -11.67 -4.88
C ALA A 92 -0.25 -10.79 -4.16
N TRP A 93 0.75 -11.41 -3.51
CA TRP A 93 1.82 -10.66 -2.87
C TRP A 93 2.67 -9.86 -3.86
N LYS A 94 2.89 -10.39 -5.06
CA LYS A 94 3.61 -9.68 -6.14
C LYS A 94 2.89 -8.40 -6.57
N LEU A 95 1.56 -8.31 -6.45
CA LEU A 95 0.79 -7.11 -6.82
C LEU A 95 1.22 -5.85 -6.05
N VAL A 96 1.76 -6.00 -4.85
CA VAL A 96 2.18 -4.90 -3.96
C VAL A 96 3.68 -4.89 -3.66
N THR A 97 4.46 -5.77 -4.29
CA THR A 97 5.91 -5.88 -4.09
C THR A 97 6.68 -5.88 -5.41
N LEU A 98 6.81 -7.03 -6.05
CA LEU A 98 7.65 -7.20 -7.23
C LEU A 98 7.06 -6.52 -8.48
N ASN A 99 5.73 -6.58 -8.67
CA ASN A 99 5.10 -6.03 -9.86
C ASN A 99 5.23 -4.50 -9.94
N PRO A 100 4.94 -3.71 -8.87
CA PRO A 100 5.20 -2.27 -8.92
C PRO A 100 6.69 -1.97 -9.15
N ALA A 101 7.61 -2.74 -8.58
CA ALA A 101 9.04 -2.58 -8.85
C ALA A 101 9.38 -2.79 -10.34
N LYS A 102 8.79 -3.80 -10.98
CA LYS A 102 8.94 -4.04 -12.43
C LYS A 102 8.37 -2.89 -13.26
N ILE A 103 7.19 -2.41 -12.92
CA ILE A 103 6.52 -1.30 -13.60
C ILE A 103 7.36 -0.01 -13.52
N LEU A 104 8.03 0.21 -12.40
CA LEU A 104 8.92 1.34 -12.16
C LEU A 104 10.36 1.11 -12.66
N HIS A 105 10.66 -0.07 -13.25
CA HIS A 105 12.01 -0.47 -13.68
C HIS A 105 13.03 -0.53 -12.53
N LEU A 106 12.58 -0.85 -11.33
CA LEU A 106 13.40 -0.92 -10.09
C LEU A 106 13.58 -2.37 -9.59
N ASP A 107 13.09 -3.35 -10.31
CA ASP A 107 13.08 -4.76 -9.88
C ASP A 107 14.47 -5.40 -9.78
N GLN A 108 15.50 -4.77 -10.34
CA GLN A 108 16.88 -5.17 -10.12
C GLN A 108 17.38 -4.79 -8.71
N ARG A 109 16.80 -3.75 -8.10
CA ARG A 109 17.18 -3.23 -6.80
C ARG A 109 16.24 -3.64 -5.66
N MET A 110 14.93 -3.72 -5.90
CA MET A 110 13.90 -3.90 -4.87
C MET A 110 12.75 -4.81 -5.33
N GLY A 111 11.70 -4.91 -4.53
CA GLY A 111 10.48 -5.65 -4.82
C GLY A 111 10.54 -7.16 -4.54
N SER A 112 11.70 -7.69 -4.16
CA SER A 112 11.85 -9.09 -3.73
C SER A 112 13.08 -9.28 -2.85
N ILE A 113 13.03 -10.26 -1.96
CA ILE A 113 14.16 -10.63 -1.10
C ILE A 113 15.14 -11.47 -1.92
N LYS A 114 16.28 -10.88 -2.26
CA LYS A 114 17.35 -11.53 -3.03
C LYS A 114 18.69 -10.89 -2.66
N ALA A 115 19.75 -11.70 -2.57
CA ALA A 115 21.09 -11.17 -2.37
C ALA A 115 21.47 -10.16 -3.47
N GLY A 116 22.02 -9.02 -3.06
CA GLY A 116 22.37 -7.91 -3.94
C GLY A 116 21.26 -6.87 -4.18
N LYS A 117 20.07 -7.08 -3.61
CA LYS A 117 19.02 -6.05 -3.60
C LYS A 117 19.02 -5.23 -2.32
N ASP A 118 18.40 -4.06 -2.39
CA ASP A 118 18.20 -3.19 -1.23
C ASP A 118 17.42 -3.94 -0.14
N ALA A 119 17.84 -3.78 1.10
CA ALA A 119 17.22 -4.48 2.23
C ALA A 119 15.98 -3.70 2.75
N ASP A 120 14.99 -3.53 1.87
CA ASP A 120 13.67 -2.97 2.17
C ASP A 120 12.76 -4.10 2.64
N LEU A 121 12.63 -4.25 3.95
CA LEU A 121 12.01 -5.41 4.56
C LEU A 121 10.99 -5.01 5.59
N VAL A 122 9.93 -5.81 5.73
CA VAL A 122 8.97 -5.71 6.82
C VAL A 122 8.92 -7.03 7.57
N LEU A 123 9.11 -6.96 8.89
CA LEU A 123 8.84 -8.08 9.78
C LEU A 123 7.40 -8.01 10.26
N TRP A 124 6.65 -9.07 10.04
CA TRP A 124 5.24 -9.17 10.40
C TRP A 124 5.02 -10.10 11.59
N SER A 125 4.02 -9.78 12.43
CA SER A 125 3.63 -10.62 13.57
C SER A 125 3.00 -11.95 13.16
N ASN A 126 2.51 -12.05 11.93
CA ASN A 126 1.84 -13.22 11.35
C ASN A 126 1.94 -13.15 9.83
N HIS A 127 1.21 -14.02 9.11
CA HIS A 127 1.17 -14.03 7.65
C HIS A 127 0.78 -12.63 7.10
N PRO A 128 1.56 -12.02 6.21
CA PRO A 128 1.38 -10.62 5.80
C PRO A 128 0.01 -10.33 5.15
N LEU A 129 -0.61 -11.31 4.47
CA LEU A 129 -1.93 -11.16 3.86
C LEU A 129 -3.09 -11.31 4.85
N SER A 130 -2.82 -11.57 6.13
CA SER A 130 -3.84 -11.64 7.17
C SER A 130 -4.23 -10.25 7.69
N ILE A 131 -5.52 -10.00 7.86
CA ILE A 131 -6.04 -8.77 8.49
C ILE A 131 -5.60 -8.61 9.96
N TYR A 132 -5.16 -9.69 10.60
CA TYR A 132 -4.66 -9.67 11.98
C TYR A 132 -3.15 -9.40 12.06
N SER A 133 -2.47 -9.42 10.93
CA SER A 133 -1.03 -9.20 10.88
C SER A 133 -0.68 -7.72 11.10
N LYS A 134 0.37 -7.50 11.89
CA LYS A 134 0.89 -6.17 12.17
C LYS A 134 2.37 -6.10 11.77
N ALA A 135 2.79 -4.98 11.20
CA ALA A 135 4.20 -4.72 11.00
C ALA A 135 4.87 -4.54 12.38
N GLU A 136 5.86 -5.35 12.70
CA GLU A 136 6.65 -5.24 13.93
C GLU A 136 7.88 -4.39 13.71
N LYS A 137 8.52 -4.55 12.53
CA LYS A 137 9.66 -3.72 12.11
C LYS A 137 9.58 -3.41 10.63
N THR A 138 10.04 -2.21 10.27
CA THR A 138 10.26 -1.82 8.88
C THR A 138 11.71 -1.38 8.72
N LEU A 139 12.39 -1.99 7.77
CA LEU A 139 13.75 -1.65 7.39
C LEU A 139 13.74 -1.03 5.99
N ILE A 140 14.54 -0.01 5.81
CA ILE A 140 14.81 0.63 4.51
C ILE A 140 16.32 0.64 4.35
N GLU A 141 16.81 0.05 3.27
CA GLU A 141 18.25 -0.13 3.04
C GLU A 141 18.99 -0.76 4.25
N GLY A 142 18.31 -1.67 4.94
CA GLY A 142 18.84 -2.36 6.13
C GLY A 142 18.77 -1.56 7.44
N VAL A 143 18.37 -0.29 7.40
CA VAL A 143 18.20 0.55 8.59
C VAL A 143 16.78 0.42 9.15
N THR A 144 16.65 0.21 10.45
CA THR A 144 15.33 0.12 11.11
C THR A 144 14.69 1.49 11.27
N TYR A 145 13.68 1.78 10.45
CA TYR A 145 12.88 3.01 10.51
C TYR A 145 11.72 2.90 11.49
N PHE A 146 11.05 1.77 11.52
CA PHE A 146 9.96 1.50 12.46
C PHE A 146 10.30 0.26 13.30
N ASP A 147 9.99 0.35 14.60
CA ASP A 147 10.03 -0.76 15.55
C ASP A 147 8.87 -0.57 16.53
N SER A 148 7.95 -1.51 16.58
CA SER A 148 6.72 -1.43 17.37
C SER A 148 6.98 -1.27 18.88
N VAL A 149 8.04 -1.89 19.39
CA VAL A 149 8.41 -1.77 20.80
C VAL A 149 8.94 -0.37 21.11
N ARG A 150 9.78 0.17 20.23
CA ARG A 150 10.27 1.56 20.34
C ARG A 150 9.12 2.56 20.24
N ASP A 151 8.23 2.38 19.27
CA ASP A 151 7.05 3.23 19.07
C ASP A 151 6.17 3.26 20.32
N GLN A 152 5.87 2.10 20.91
CA GLN A 152 5.06 2.03 22.12
C GLN A 152 5.71 2.77 23.32
N LYS A 153 7.02 2.64 23.49
CA LYS A 153 7.76 3.39 24.53
C LYS A 153 7.68 4.89 24.29
N MET A 154 7.87 5.33 23.04
CA MET A 154 7.77 6.73 22.66
C MET A 154 6.38 7.30 22.91
N ARG A 155 5.31 6.58 22.54
CA ARG A 155 3.91 6.99 22.80
C ARG A 155 3.64 7.16 24.29
N THR A 156 4.13 6.24 25.11
CA THR A 156 4.00 6.35 26.58
C THR A 156 4.71 7.59 27.10
N SER A 157 5.92 7.87 26.64
CA SER A 157 6.69 9.08 27.02
C SER A 157 5.98 10.37 26.58
N ILE A 158 5.52 10.42 25.33
CA ILE A 158 4.78 11.56 24.76
C ILE A 158 3.49 11.80 25.57
N GLN A 159 2.76 10.77 25.92
CA GLN A 159 1.54 10.92 26.72
C GLN A 159 1.84 11.46 28.13
N SER A 160 2.92 11.01 28.76
CA SER A 160 3.36 11.50 30.05
C SER A 160 3.75 12.98 30.00
N GLU A 161 4.55 13.35 29.01
CA GLU A 161 4.95 14.74 28.78
C GLU A 161 3.76 15.65 28.49
N ARG A 162 2.85 15.20 27.61
CA ARG A 162 1.60 15.91 27.31
C ARG A 162 0.78 16.19 28.58
N ASN A 163 0.63 15.20 29.45
CA ASN A 163 -0.09 15.37 30.71
C ASN A 163 0.62 16.42 31.62
N THR A 164 1.95 16.35 31.72
CA THR A 164 2.75 17.32 32.47
C THR A 164 2.53 18.74 31.93
N LEU A 165 2.59 18.94 30.62
CA LEU A 165 2.36 20.23 29.97
C LEU A 165 0.94 20.74 30.22
N ILE A 166 -0.06 19.90 30.16
CA ILE A 166 -1.45 20.26 30.47
C ILE A 166 -1.57 20.71 31.90
N ASP A 167 -0.98 19.99 32.87
CA ASP A 167 -0.98 20.38 34.28
C ASP A 167 -0.30 21.71 34.51
N MET A 168 0.82 21.99 33.85
CA MET A 168 1.50 23.28 33.89
C MET A 168 0.60 24.40 33.33
N MET A 169 -0.03 24.17 32.18
CA MET A 169 -0.96 25.15 31.58
C MET A 169 -2.15 25.45 32.50
N LEU A 170 -2.74 24.42 33.11
CA LEU A 170 -3.86 24.59 34.04
C LEU A 170 -3.45 25.39 35.26
N LYS A 171 -2.26 25.12 35.83
CA LYS A 171 -1.73 25.90 36.99
C LYS A 171 -1.53 27.38 36.64
N GLU A 172 -1.00 27.68 35.46
CA GLU A 172 -0.79 29.07 35.02
C GLU A 172 -2.13 29.76 34.69
N LYS A 173 -3.08 29.07 34.06
CA LYS A 173 -4.44 29.57 33.84
C LYS A 173 -5.12 29.95 35.18
N ASN A 174 -5.00 29.09 36.17
CA ASN A 174 -5.57 29.34 37.52
C ASN A 174 -4.93 30.53 38.23
N LYS A 175 -3.71 30.94 37.86
CA LYS A 175 -3.05 32.18 38.31
C LYS A 175 -3.50 33.42 37.52
N GLY A 176 -4.44 33.30 36.61
CA GLY A 176 -4.98 34.42 35.81
C GLY A 176 -4.22 34.71 34.49
N MET A 177 -3.28 33.86 34.08
CA MET A 177 -2.65 33.99 32.77
C MET A 177 -3.63 33.67 31.67
N LYS A 178 -3.65 34.51 30.63
CA LYS A 178 -4.41 34.21 29.40
C LYS A 178 -3.70 33.10 28.63
N THR A 179 -4.35 31.96 28.52
CA THR A 179 -3.91 30.85 27.63
C THR A 179 -4.66 30.95 26.30
N GLN A 180 -3.93 30.98 25.17
CA GLN A 180 -4.56 30.86 23.86
C GLN A 180 -4.57 29.38 23.48
N PRO A 181 -5.67 28.86 22.88
CA PRO A 181 -5.62 27.55 22.25
C PRO A 181 -4.66 27.59 21.05
N ILE A 182 -3.88 26.53 20.90
CA ILE A 182 -3.01 26.30 19.73
C ILE A 182 -3.88 25.78 18.60
#